data_3a643ed53feec577bbc019fac7f16e7d
#
_entry.id   3a643ed53feec577bbc019fac7f16e7d
#
_cell.length_a   1.000
_cell.length_b   1.000
_cell.length_c   1.000
_cell.angle_alpha   90.00
_cell.angle_beta   90.00
_cell.angle_gamma   90.00
#
_symmetry.space_group_name_H-M   'P 1'
#
loop_
_entity.id
_entity.type
_entity.pdbx_description
1 polymer ?
#
loop_
_entity_poly.entity_id
_entity_poly.type
_entity_poly.pdbx_seq_one_letter_code
_entity_poly.pdbx_strand_id
1 'polypeptide(L)'
;MGNPKAFLEIHRQEAGYRPIHDRIHDFGEVEQTLNTRERKLQASRCMDCGVPFCHWACPLGNKAPEWNDALYKGDWELAYRLLNSTNPFPEFTGRICPALCEKACVLNRFNHEPTTNREDECAITEMAFQEGVIQPNTDIKRNGKKVAVIGAGPAGLAAANDLNHMGYEVTVFEKNEAAGGLLRYGIPNFKLNKAVIDRRIALLEAEGIEFKYGQEIMFNVQCSMFNDYDAVVIASGTPTARDLKAPGRELKGVHFALELLSQQNRVLAGIEFAKDERISAKGKDVLVIGGGDTGSDCIGTAHRQGCKSVTQIEIMPRPVEGPDDPQNPWPNWPRTLKTTSSHEEGCTRRWNINTLEFLGKDGKLTGVKVQEIDWKPNPEGGRPIMVEKGKPEIIKAELCLLAMGFLKPEHPSYSNNVFVCGDAANGASLVVRALASGRETAAKVHAFLSA
;
A
#
# COMPACT_ATOMS: atom_id res chain seq x y z
N MET A 1 23.97 -7.00 18.87
CA MET A 1 24.25 -8.21 18.05
C MET A 1 23.33 -9.34 18.51
N GLY A 2 22.51 -9.88 17.62
CA GLY A 2 21.67 -11.03 17.92
C GLY A 2 22.48 -12.26 18.40
N ASN A 3 21.84 -13.42 18.46
CA ASN A 3 22.57 -14.65 18.71
C ASN A 3 23.36 -15.03 17.44
N PRO A 4 24.71 -15.07 17.48
CA PRO A 4 25.53 -15.28 16.26
C PRO A 4 25.34 -16.64 15.59
N LYS A 5 24.64 -17.59 16.23
CA LYS A 5 24.30 -18.89 15.65
C LYS A 5 22.81 -19.06 15.33
N ALA A 6 21.95 -18.14 15.75
CA ALA A 6 20.50 -18.31 15.62
C ALA A 6 20.05 -18.52 14.16
N PHE A 7 20.63 -17.82 13.20
CA PHE A 7 20.30 -18.01 11.79
C PHE A 7 20.67 -19.38 11.20
N LEU A 8 21.52 -20.15 11.90
CA LEU A 8 21.89 -21.54 11.54
C LEU A 8 21.00 -22.57 12.25
N GLU A 9 20.46 -22.23 13.42
CA GLU A 9 19.77 -23.16 14.33
C GLU A 9 18.25 -22.96 14.34
N ILE A 10 17.80 -21.74 14.03
CA ILE A 10 16.38 -21.34 14.10
C ILE A 10 15.88 -21.05 12.68
N HIS A 11 14.89 -21.80 12.24
CA HIS A 11 14.21 -21.55 10.96
C HIS A 11 13.31 -20.31 11.03
N ARG A 12 13.07 -19.67 9.88
CA ARG A 12 12.08 -18.61 9.76
C ARG A 12 10.70 -19.14 10.11
N GLN A 13 10.03 -18.45 11.01
CA GLN A 13 8.65 -18.70 11.39
C GLN A 13 7.86 -17.40 11.23
N GLU A 14 6.83 -17.43 10.40
CA GLU A 14 5.82 -16.36 10.28
C GLU A 14 4.64 -16.69 11.17
N ALA A 15 3.93 -15.66 11.63
CA ALA A 15 2.71 -15.85 12.43
C ALA A 15 1.58 -16.48 11.61
N GLY A 16 1.62 -16.30 10.28
CA GLY A 16 0.62 -16.81 9.35
C GLY A 16 -0.70 -16.05 9.40
N TYR A 17 -1.73 -16.69 8.89
CA TYR A 17 -3.07 -16.10 8.75
C TYR A 17 -4.11 -16.89 9.53
N ARG A 18 -5.20 -16.23 9.87
CA ARG A 18 -6.41 -16.89 10.37
C ARG A 18 -6.88 -17.96 9.36
N PRO A 19 -7.49 -19.09 9.81
CA PRO A 19 -8.01 -20.12 8.91
C PRO A 19 -8.96 -19.54 7.86
N ILE A 20 -8.90 -20.05 6.63
CA ILE A 20 -9.68 -19.52 5.50
C ILE A 20 -11.17 -19.54 5.80
N HIS A 21 -11.68 -20.65 6.36
CA HIS A 21 -13.09 -20.84 6.67
C HIS A 21 -13.63 -19.85 7.73
N ASP A 22 -12.76 -19.24 8.52
CA ASP A 22 -13.15 -18.19 9.48
C ASP A 22 -13.03 -16.81 8.86
N ARG A 23 -11.87 -16.52 8.25
CA ARG A 23 -11.51 -15.17 7.81
C ARG A 23 -12.31 -14.64 6.63
N ILE A 24 -12.93 -15.51 5.83
CA ILE A 24 -13.79 -15.09 4.70
C ILE A 24 -15.18 -14.60 5.12
N HIS A 25 -15.56 -14.75 6.40
CA HIS A 25 -16.88 -14.37 6.90
C HIS A 25 -16.90 -13.00 7.59
N ASP A 26 -15.74 -12.37 7.77
CA ASP A 26 -15.61 -11.05 8.36
C ASP A 26 -14.57 -10.18 7.64
N PHE A 27 -14.46 -8.91 8.05
CA PHE A 27 -13.47 -7.97 7.54
C PHE A 27 -12.38 -7.62 8.58
N GLY A 28 -12.23 -8.45 9.64
CA GLY A 28 -11.14 -8.33 10.59
C GLY A 28 -9.78 -8.68 10.00
N GLU A 29 -8.69 -8.17 10.58
CA GLU A 29 -7.32 -8.44 10.11
C GLU A 29 -7.07 -9.95 10.00
N VAL A 30 -6.49 -10.37 8.89
CA VAL A 30 -6.25 -11.79 8.60
C VAL A 30 -4.91 -12.26 9.15
N GLU A 31 -3.93 -11.38 9.30
CA GLU A 31 -2.63 -11.73 9.86
C GLU A 31 -2.73 -12.00 11.36
N GLN A 32 -2.00 -13.02 11.80
CA GLN A 32 -1.80 -13.33 13.21
C GLN A 32 -0.49 -12.71 13.70
N THR A 33 -0.21 -12.79 14.98
CA THR A 33 1.05 -12.34 15.55
C THR A 33 1.70 -13.46 16.36
N LEU A 34 3.02 -13.55 16.29
CA LEU A 34 3.79 -14.43 17.18
C LEU A 34 3.72 -13.90 18.62
N ASN A 35 3.81 -14.81 19.59
CA ASN A 35 3.96 -14.40 20.97
C ASN A 35 5.36 -13.79 21.23
N THR A 36 5.52 -13.11 22.35
CA THR A 36 6.75 -12.40 22.71
C THR A 36 8.01 -13.27 22.64
N ARG A 37 7.93 -14.53 23.07
CA ARG A 37 9.08 -15.46 23.07
C ARG A 37 9.47 -15.82 21.63
N GLU A 38 8.50 -16.22 20.81
CA GLU A 38 8.72 -16.55 19.41
C GLU A 38 9.25 -15.35 18.63
N ARG A 39 8.69 -14.15 18.88
CA ARG A 39 9.15 -12.92 18.26
C ARG A 39 10.62 -12.63 18.56
N LYS A 40 11.04 -12.74 19.83
CA LYS A 40 12.44 -12.60 20.22
C LYS A 40 13.34 -13.63 19.54
N LEU A 41 12.89 -14.88 19.39
CA LEU A 41 13.64 -15.92 18.65
C LEU A 41 13.80 -15.55 17.17
N GLN A 42 12.76 -15.03 16.52
CA GLN A 42 12.86 -14.60 15.12
C GLN A 42 13.79 -13.39 14.96
N ALA A 43 13.70 -12.40 15.83
CA ALA A 43 14.59 -11.25 15.83
C ALA A 43 16.07 -11.65 16.04
N SER A 44 16.33 -12.67 16.86
CA SER A 44 17.70 -13.17 17.13
C SER A 44 18.41 -13.69 15.87
N ARG A 45 17.67 -14.04 14.81
CA ARG A 45 18.23 -14.54 13.55
C ARG A 45 18.94 -13.46 12.73
N CYS A 46 18.76 -12.19 13.07
CA CYS A 46 19.47 -11.11 12.40
C CYS A 46 20.98 -11.24 12.62
N MET A 47 21.74 -11.30 11.50
CA MET A 47 23.21 -11.46 11.54
C MET A 47 23.97 -10.17 11.88
N ASP A 48 23.29 -9.04 12.01
CA ASP A 48 23.91 -7.72 12.22
C ASP A 48 25.02 -7.45 11.18
N CYS A 49 24.64 -7.46 9.91
CA CYS A 49 25.58 -7.36 8.79
C CYS A 49 26.31 -6.02 8.82
N GLY A 50 27.63 -6.02 8.66
CA GLY A 50 28.44 -4.80 8.52
C GLY A 50 28.09 -3.98 7.26
N VAL A 51 27.48 -4.61 6.24
CA VAL A 51 26.86 -3.96 5.09
C VAL A 51 25.40 -4.43 5.01
N PRO A 52 24.49 -3.73 5.68
CA PRO A 52 23.10 -4.16 5.79
C PRO A 52 22.29 -3.83 4.52
N PHE A 53 22.13 -4.79 3.61
CA PHE A 53 21.34 -4.62 2.40
C PHE A 53 19.87 -4.29 2.69
N CYS A 54 19.35 -4.68 3.86
CA CYS A 54 18.02 -4.30 4.31
C CYS A 54 17.86 -2.77 4.50
N HIS A 55 18.89 -2.03 4.94
CA HIS A 55 18.88 -0.57 5.00
C HIS A 55 18.81 0.03 3.59
N TRP A 56 19.68 -0.46 2.70
CA TRP A 56 19.75 0.04 1.33
C TRP A 56 18.43 -0.20 0.56
N ALA A 57 17.81 -1.35 0.74
CA ALA A 57 16.59 -1.71 0.03
C ALA A 57 15.35 -0.97 0.57
N CYS A 58 15.39 -0.52 1.82
CA CYS A 58 14.28 0.24 2.40
C CYS A 58 14.36 1.71 1.97
N PRO A 59 13.34 2.26 1.31
CA PRO A 59 13.30 3.69 0.95
C PRO A 59 13.44 4.65 2.14
N LEU A 60 13.05 4.20 3.34
CA LEU A 60 13.20 4.95 4.60
C LEU A 60 14.56 4.76 5.25
N GLY A 61 15.42 3.87 4.72
CA GLY A 61 16.70 3.52 5.35
C GLY A 61 16.54 2.88 6.73
N ASN A 62 15.55 2.03 6.90
CA ASN A 62 15.16 1.44 8.19
C ASN A 62 16.32 0.64 8.81
N LYS A 63 16.60 0.87 10.09
CA LYS A 63 17.72 0.28 10.84
C LYS A 63 17.35 -1.10 11.38
N ALA A 64 17.10 -2.06 10.47
CA ALA A 64 16.62 -3.38 10.87
C ALA A 64 17.56 -4.16 11.80
N PRO A 65 18.89 -4.19 11.61
CA PRO A 65 19.78 -4.86 12.56
C PRO A 65 19.68 -4.32 13.98
N GLU A 66 19.67 -2.99 14.13
CA GLU A 66 19.70 -2.33 15.42
C GLU A 66 18.41 -2.59 16.22
N TRP A 67 17.24 -2.46 15.61
CA TRP A 67 16.01 -2.73 16.34
C TRP A 67 15.71 -4.23 16.50
N ASN A 68 16.21 -5.11 15.61
CA ASN A 68 16.18 -6.55 15.84
C ASN A 68 17.01 -6.96 17.06
N ASP A 69 18.18 -6.37 17.25
CA ASP A 69 19.01 -6.62 18.43
C ASP A 69 18.33 -6.18 19.73
N ALA A 70 17.72 -4.98 19.74
CA ALA A 70 16.94 -4.49 20.87
C ALA A 70 15.73 -5.41 21.16
N LEU A 71 14.99 -5.83 20.13
CA LEU A 71 13.85 -6.73 20.23
C LEU A 71 14.26 -8.11 20.80
N TYR A 72 15.36 -8.68 20.30
CA TYR A 72 15.93 -9.92 20.82
C TYR A 72 16.25 -9.83 22.31
N LYS A 73 16.85 -8.74 22.75
CA LYS A 73 17.16 -8.48 24.16
C LYS A 73 15.92 -8.22 25.00
N GLY A 74 14.77 -7.94 24.37
CA GLY A 74 13.51 -7.62 25.03
C GLY A 74 13.38 -6.16 25.43
N ASP A 75 14.22 -5.28 24.89
CA ASP A 75 14.12 -3.84 25.04
C ASP A 75 13.21 -3.26 23.95
N TRP A 76 11.90 -3.36 24.19
CA TRP A 76 10.85 -2.94 23.25
C TRP A 76 10.84 -1.43 23.04
N GLU A 77 11.16 -0.66 24.09
CA GLU A 77 11.21 0.79 24.01
C GLU A 77 12.36 1.25 23.10
N LEU A 78 13.55 0.69 23.27
CA LEU A 78 14.69 0.97 22.41
C LEU A 78 14.42 0.51 20.98
N ALA A 79 13.83 -0.68 20.80
CA ALA A 79 13.43 -1.18 19.47
C ALA A 79 12.51 -0.19 18.77
N TYR A 80 11.48 0.31 19.45
CA TYR A 80 10.58 1.33 18.91
C TYR A 80 11.28 2.64 18.58
N ARG A 81 12.13 3.17 19.49
CA ARG A 81 12.87 4.41 19.24
C ARG A 81 13.77 4.32 18.01
N LEU A 82 14.48 3.20 17.83
CA LEU A 82 15.32 2.94 16.66
C LEU A 82 14.49 2.85 15.39
N LEU A 83 13.37 2.13 15.40
CA LEU A 83 12.46 1.98 14.30
C LEU A 83 11.83 3.33 13.90
N ASN A 84 11.30 4.07 14.87
CA ASN A 84 10.64 5.36 14.65
C ASN A 84 11.61 6.47 14.16
N SER A 85 12.92 6.31 14.40
CA SER A 85 13.92 7.28 13.93
C SER A 85 13.99 7.41 12.41
N THR A 86 13.59 6.37 11.70
CA THR A 86 13.56 6.32 10.23
C THR A 86 12.16 6.16 9.66
N ASN A 87 11.26 5.48 10.36
CA ASN A 87 9.91 5.20 9.92
C ASN A 87 8.88 5.87 10.85
N PRO A 88 8.17 6.92 10.41
CA PRO A 88 7.23 7.64 11.27
C PRO A 88 5.94 6.85 11.57
N PHE A 89 5.59 5.86 10.71
CA PHE A 89 4.33 5.11 10.81
C PHE A 89 4.54 3.60 10.62
N PRO A 90 5.31 2.95 11.53
CA PRO A 90 5.64 1.54 11.36
C PRO A 90 4.42 0.62 11.50
N GLU A 91 3.34 1.06 12.15
CA GLU A 91 2.07 0.34 12.21
C GLU A 91 1.42 0.15 10.82
N PHE A 92 1.68 1.05 9.86
CA PHE A 92 1.18 0.90 8.50
C PHE A 92 2.11 -0.01 7.69
N THR A 93 3.42 0.27 7.70
CA THR A 93 4.39 -0.53 6.94
C THR A 93 4.47 -1.97 7.44
N GLY A 94 4.39 -2.19 8.74
CA GLY A 94 4.40 -3.50 9.35
C GLY A 94 3.22 -4.39 8.92
N ARG A 95 2.11 -3.78 8.43
CA ARG A 95 0.94 -4.53 7.92
C ARG A 95 0.93 -4.69 6.41
N ILE A 96 1.31 -3.65 5.65
CA ILE A 96 1.06 -3.61 4.20
C ILE A 96 2.30 -3.40 3.34
N CYS A 97 3.48 -3.17 3.91
CA CYS A 97 4.71 -3.10 3.12
C CYS A 97 5.06 -4.48 2.57
N PRO A 98 5.44 -4.59 1.28
CA PRO A 98 5.86 -5.87 0.72
C PRO A 98 7.22 -6.36 1.25
N ALA A 99 7.84 -5.62 2.19
CA ALA A 99 9.10 -5.95 2.85
C ALA A 99 10.30 -6.06 1.89
N LEU A 100 10.62 -4.95 1.21
CA LEU A 100 11.83 -4.85 0.36
C LEU A 100 13.10 -5.25 1.14
N CYS A 101 13.16 -4.87 2.43
CA CYS A 101 14.24 -5.21 3.34
C CYS A 101 14.44 -6.72 3.52
N GLU A 102 13.35 -7.49 3.60
CA GLU A 102 13.42 -8.96 3.72
C GLU A 102 13.92 -9.60 2.41
N LYS A 103 13.47 -9.09 1.25
CA LYS A 103 13.95 -9.58 -0.05
C LYS A 103 15.43 -9.31 -0.26
N ALA A 104 15.95 -8.20 0.23
CA ALA A 104 17.36 -7.86 0.19
C ALA A 104 18.19 -8.42 1.37
N CYS A 105 17.55 -9.04 2.36
CA CYS A 105 18.25 -9.68 3.47
C CYS A 105 19.28 -10.71 2.96
N VAL A 106 20.48 -10.72 3.56
CA VAL A 106 21.54 -11.69 3.19
C VAL A 106 21.06 -13.12 3.40
N LEU A 107 20.26 -13.39 4.43
CA LEU A 107 19.67 -14.70 4.68
C LEU A 107 18.73 -15.12 3.53
N ASN A 108 18.04 -14.19 2.89
CA ASN A 108 17.22 -14.51 1.72
C ASN A 108 18.06 -15.01 0.55
N ARG A 109 19.29 -14.47 0.37
CA ARG A 109 20.23 -14.94 -0.66
C ARG A 109 20.84 -16.30 -0.31
N PHE A 110 21.00 -16.58 0.99
CA PHE A 110 21.70 -17.76 1.47
C PHE A 110 20.80 -19.01 1.57
N ASN A 111 19.66 -18.90 2.21
CA ASN A 111 18.75 -20.04 2.47
C ASN A 111 17.27 -19.72 2.23
N HIS A 112 16.95 -18.56 1.64
CA HIS A 112 15.58 -18.06 1.39
C HIS A 112 14.75 -17.88 2.67
N GLU A 113 15.40 -17.74 3.81
CA GLU A 113 14.77 -17.52 5.12
C GLU A 113 15.19 -16.15 5.71
N PRO A 114 14.77 -15.01 5.14
CA PRO A 114 15.10 -13.68 5.68
C PRO A 114 14.58 -13.51 7.11
N THR A 115 14.99 -12.42 7.76
CA THR A 115 14.39 -11.97 9.02
C THR A 115 12.91 -11.57 8.82
N THR A 116 12.11 -11.56 9.89
CA THR A 116 10.68 -11.25 9.89
C THR A 116 10.40 -9.75 10.08
N ASN A 117 11.16 -8.89 9.40
CA ASN A 117 11.20 -7.45 9.66
C ASN A 117 9.83 -6.78 9.63
N ARG A 118 8.97 -7.13 8.67
CA ARG A 118 7.63 -6.53 8.55
C ARG A 118 6.75 -6.85 9.75
N GLU A 119 6.73 -8.11 10.18
CA GLU A 119 5.97 -8.52 11.36
C GLU A 119 6.58 -7.94 12.64
N ASP A 120 7.90 -7.83 12.71
CA ASP A 120 8.62 -7.24 13.85
C ASP A 120 8.31 -5.75 13.98
N GLU A 121 8.26 -4.98 12.86
CA GLU A 121 7.81 -3.58 12.85
C GLU A 121 6.40 -3.44 13.45
N CYS A 122 5.47 -4.30 13.04
CA CYS A 122 4.11 -4.31 13.57
C CYS A 122 4.10 -4.60 15.07
N ALA A 123 4.78 -5.66 15.51
CA ALA A 123 4.80 -6.08 16.90
C ALA A 123 5.45 -5.05 17.83
N ILE A 124 6.59 -4.46 17.43
CA ILE A 124 7.28 -3.38 18.18
C ILE A 124 6.34 -2.20 18.36
N THR A 125 5.65 -1.79 17.31
CA THR A 125 4.78 -0.61 17.36
C THR A 125 3.53 -0.85 18.20
N GLU A 126 2.89 -2.01 18.06
CA GLU A 126 1.73 -2.35 18.87
C GLU A 126 2.08 -2.44 20.37
N MET A 127 3.24 -3.02 20.70
CA MET A 127 3.73 -3.05 22.09
C MET A 127 3.98 -1.63 22.61
N ALA A 128 4.60 -0.76 21.79
CA ALA A 128 4.87 0.62 22.19
C ALA A 128 3.58 1.44 22.45
N PHE A 129 2.50 1.17 21.71
CA PHE A 129 1.19 1.74 22.01
C PHE A 129 0.57 1.16 23.28
N GLN A 130 0.64 -0.17 23.47
CA GLN A 130 0.08 -0.85 24.63
C GLN A 130 0.76 -0.42 25.95
N GLU A 131 2.06 -0.24 25.93
CA GLU A 131 2.85 0.17 27.09
C GLU A 131 2.90 1.71 27.27
N GLY A 132 2.22 2.47 26.39
CA GLY A 132 2.18 3.92 26.50
C GLY A 132 3.50 4.62 26.20
N VAL A 133 4.42 3.97 25.47
CA VAL A 133 5.68 4.58 24.98
C VAL A 133 5.39 5.65 23.92
N ILE A 134 4.36 5.39 23.09
CA ILE A 134 3.92 6.34 22.07
C ILE A 134 2.91 7.31 22.70
N GLN A 135 3.35 8.55 22.88
CA GLN A 135 2.56 9.64 23.41
C GLN A 135 2.67 10.85 22.48
N PRO A 136 1.65 11.74 22.40
CA PRO A 136 1.76 12.95 21.62
C PRO A 136 2.85 13.87 22.18
N ASN A 137 3.66 14.42 21.28
CA ASN A 137 4.64 15.45 21.65
C ASN A 137 3.94 16.82 21.67
N THR A 138 3.58 17.31 22.85
CA THR A 138 2.92 18.59 23.05
C THR A 138 3.88 19.77 23.26
N ASP A 139 5.19 19.51 23.41
CA ASP A 139 6.21 20.53 23.72
C ASP A 139 6.89 21.11 22.46
N ILE A 140 6.24 21.01 21.30
CA ILE A 140 6.80 21.50 20.03
C ILE A 140 6.85 23.04 20.04
N LYS A 141 8.06 23.58 19.93
CA LYS A 141 8.28 25.04 19.84
C LYS A 141 7.91 25.51 18.42
N ARG A 142 6.85 26.32 18.32
CA ARG A 142 6.40 26.88 17.04
C ARG A 142 7.31 27.99 16.57
N ASN A 143 7.60 28.00 15.26
CA ASN A 143 8.45 29.01 14.60
C ASN A 143 7.63 30.14 13.93
N GLY A 144 6.29 30.07 14.00
CA GLY A 144 5.37 31.05 13.44
C GLY A 144 5.14 30.97 11.95
N LYS A 145 5.75 30.00 11.24
CA LYS A 145 5.53 29.75 9.81
C LYS A 145 4.48 28.68 9.59
N LYS A 146 3.67 28.87 8.55
CA LYS A 146 2.51 28.03 8.22
C LYS A 146 2.76 27.20 6.97
N VAL A 147 2.45 25.91 7.02
CA VAL A 147 2.56 24.99 5.88
C VAL A 147 1.24 24.31 5.62
N ALA A 148 0.75 24.39 4.37
CA ALA A 148 -0.39 23.62 3.90
C ALA A 148 0.08 22.27 3.32
N VAL A 149 -0.59 21.18 3.68
CA VAL A 149 -0.40 19.86 3.08
C VAL A 149 -1.71 19.45 2.41
N ILE A 150 -1.68 19.17 1.12
CA ILE A 150 -2.86 18.85 0.34
C ILE A 150 -2.90 17.34 0.08
N GLY A 151 -3.77 16.64 0.78
CA GLY A 151 -3.94 15.20 0.81
C GLY A 151 -3.38 14.56 2.07
N ALA A 152 -4.25 13.84 2.79
CA ALA A 152 -3.95 13.12 4.02
C ALA A 152 -3.62 11.63 3.78
N GLY A 153 -3.03 11.29 2.63
CA GLY A 153 -2.47 9.97 2.36
C GLY A 153 -1.09 9.79 3.02
N PRO A 154 -0.43 8.62 2.85
CA PRO A 154 0.85 8.32 3.52
C PRO A 154 1.93 9.39 3.34
N ALA A 155 2.08 9.92 2.12
CA ALA A 155 3.09 10.94 1.83
C ALA A 155 2.77 12.27 2.54
N GLY A 156 1.51 12.71 2.50
CA GLY A 156 1.07 13.93 3.17
C GLY A 156 1.18 13.83 4.69
N LEU A 157 0.78 12.69 5.26
CA LEU A 157 0.90 12.44 6.70
C LEU A 157 2.37 12.46 7.15
N ALA A 158 3.28 11.84 6.37
CA ALA A 158 4.72 11.83 6.70
C ALA A 158 5.32 13.24 6.61
N ALA A 159 4.94 14.02 5.57
CA ALA A 159 5.37 15.41 5.45
C ALA A 159 4.84 16.28 6.59
N ALA A 160 3.56 16.12 6.93
CA ALA A 160 2.92 16.86 8.01
C ALA A 160 3.55 16.56 9.38
N ASN A 161 3.81 15.29 9.67
CA ASN A 161 4.48 14.84 10.88
C ASN A 161 5.87 15.49 11.03
N ASP A 162 6.72 15.35 10.03
CA ASP A 162 8.09 15.85 10.12
C ASP A 162 8.11 17.40 10.18
N LEU A 163 7.28 18.09 9.40
CA LEU A 163 7.16 19.54 9.45
C LEU A 163 6.63 20.03 10.81
N ASN A 164 5.63 19.36 11.37
CA ASN A 164 5.11 19.66 12.69
C ASN A 164 6.22 19.56 13.75
N HIS A 165 7.01 18.49 13.74
CA HIS A 165 8.12 18.29 14.67
C HIS A 165 9.27 19.30 14.45
N MET A 166 9.39 19.90 13.25
CA MET A 166 10.31 21.02 12.96
C MET A 166 9.77 22.38 13.44
N GLY A 167 8.57 22.42 14.04
CA GLY A 167 7.99 23.61 14.63
C GLY A 167 7.07 24.43 13.73
N TYR A 168 6.74 23.94 12.53
CA TYR A 168 5.77 24.60 11.63
C TYR A 168 4.33 24.42 12.11
N GLU A 169 3.47 25.41 11.84
CA GLU A 169 2.02 25.27 11.97
C GLU A 169 1.51 24.55 10.70
N VAL A 170 1.04 23.31 10.85
CA VAL A 170 0.68 22.46 9.72
C VAL A 170 -0.84 22.31 9.64
N THR A 171 -1.41 22.65 8.48
CA THR A 171 -2.81 22.36 8.13
C THR A 171 -2.85 21.34 6.99
N VAL A 172 -3.53 20.23 7.21
CA VAL A 172 -3.72 19.16 6.22
C VAL A 172 -5.13 19.26 5.64
N PHE A 173 -5.23 19.43 4.31
CA PHE A 173 -6.51 19.45 3.58
C PHE A 173 -6.77 18.09 2.96
N GLU A 174 -7.92 17.51 3.24
CA GLU A 174 -8.34 16.21 2.70
C GLU A 174 -9.72 16.33 2.06
N LYS A 175 -9.85 15.85 0.82
CA LYS A 175 -11.10 15.89 0.07
C LYS A 175 -12.18 14.94 0.61
N ASN A 176 -11.77 13.85 1.21
CA ASN A 176 -12.68 12.88 1.80
C ASN A 176 -13.05 13.25 3.24
N GLU A 177 -13.97 12.48 3.79
CA GLU A 177 -14.50 12.64 5.13
C GLU A 177 -13.51 12.29 6.26
N ALA A 178 -12.39 11.61 5.95
CA ALA A 178 -11.38 11.22 6.92
C ALA A 178 -9.99 11.09 6.28
N ALA A 179 -8.94 11.20 7.10
CA ALA A 179 -7.55 11.03 6.70
C ALA A 179 -7.19 9.56 6.44
N GLY A 180 -6.10 9.33 5.69
CA GLY A 180 -5.51 8.04 5.41
C GLY A 180 -5.32 7.75 3.92
N GLY A 181 -5.98 8.49 3.02
CA GLY A 181 -5.87 8.25 1.58
C GLY A 181 -6.13 6.79 1.21
N LEU A 182 -5.27 6.17 0.40
CA LEU A 182 -5.44 4.76 0.02
C LEU A 182 -5.29 3.77 1.18
N LEU A 183 -4.64 4.12 2.30
CA LEU A 183 -4.64 3.28 3.51
C LEU A 183 -6.07 3.05 4.01
N ARG A 184 -6.91 4.10 3.95
CA ARG A 184 -8.30 4.05 4.38
C ARG A 184 -9.24 3.58 3.28
N TYR A 185 -9.11 4.13 2.08
CA TYR A 185 -10.11 3.96 1.02
C TYR A 185 -9.73 2.89 -0.01
N GLY A 186 -8.45 2.52 -0.12
CA GLY A 186 -7.96 1.51 -1.06
C GLY A 186 -7.69 0.16 -0.41
N ILE A 187 -6.93 0.15 0.67
CA ILE A 187 -6.57 -1.09 1.37
C ILE A 187 -7.79 -1.65 2.12
N PRO A 188 -8.13 -2.95 1.97
CA PRO A 188 -9.22 -3.56 2.71
C PRO A 188 -8.96 -3.58 4.23
N ASN A 189 -10.04 -3.51 5.02
CA ASN A 189 -9.94 -3.56 6.49
C ASN A 189 -9.29 -4.86 6.99
N PHE A 190 -9.45 -5.95 6.27
CA PHE A 190 -8.84 -7.25 6.64
C PHE A 190 -7.31 -7.31 6.40
N LYS A 191 -6.70 -6.29 5.76
CA LYS A 191 -5.25 -6.11 5.68
C LYS A 191 -4.73 -4.99 6.59
N LEU A 192 -5.53 -3.95 6.80
CA LEU A 192 -5.21 -2.82 7.67
C LEU A 192 -6.50 -2.32 8.32
N ASN A 193 -6.66 -2.62 9.61
CA ASN A 193 -7.79 -2.15 10.40
C ASN A 193 -7.78 -0.61 10.48
N LYS A 194 -8.91 0.01 10.17
CA LYS A 194 -9.02 1.48 10.11
C LYS A 194 -8.83 2.16 11.47
N ALA A 195 -9.10 1.43 12.57
CA ALA A 195 -8.79 1.91 13.93
C ALA A 195 -7.29 2.20 14.14
N VAL A 196 -6.39 1.50 13.42
CA VAL A 196 -4.95 1.78 13.46
C VAL A 196 -4.64 3.16 12.86
N ILE A 197 -5.35 3.52 11.78
CA ILE A 197 -5.23 4.85 11.16
C ILE A 197 -5.81 5.91 12.10
N ASP A 198 -7.01 5.67 12.64
CA ASP A 198 -7.68 6.61 13.54
C ASP A 198 -6.83 6.93 14.77
N ARG A 199 -6.21 5.90 15.37
CA ARG A 199 -5.28 6.06 16.50
C ARG A 199 -4.09 6.96 16.15
N ARG A 200 -3.51 6.81 14.97
CA ARG A 200 -2.40 7.66 14.51
C ARG A 200 -2.84 9.08 14.23
N ILE A 201 -4.00 9.27 13.59
CA ILE A 201 -4.52 10.62 13.30
C ILE A 201 -4.80 11.36 14.61
N ALA A 202 -5.44 10.71 15.58
CA ALA A 202 -5.68 11.33 16.90
C ALA A 202 -4.38 11.78 17.60
N LEU A 203 -3.29 11.02 17.46
CA LEU A 203 -1.98 11.40 17.97
C LEU A 203 -1.45 12.65 17.24
N LEU A 204 -1.53 12.71 15.92
CA LEU A 204 -1.07 13.84 15.13
C LEU A 204 -1.90 15.12 15.41
N GLU A 205 -3.21 14.97 15.62
CA GLU A 205 -4.10 16.08 16.06
C GLU A 205 -3.72 16.59 17.46
N ALA A 206 -3.43 15.66 18.38
CA ALA A 206 -2.97 16.02 19.72
C ALA A 206 -1.60 16.73 19.73
N GLU A 207 -0.76 16.48 18.74
CA GLU A 207 0.52 17.19 18.50
C GLU A 207 0.34 18.56 17.81
N GLY A 208 -0.90 18.94 17.47
CA GLY A 208 -1.28 20.25 16.93
C GLY A 208 -1.30 20.36 15.42
N ILE A 209 -1.36 19.24 14.68
CA ILE A 209 -1.68 19.26 13.24
C ILE A 209 -3.17 19.47 13.06
N GLU A 210 -3.56 20.49 12.28
CA GLU A 210 -4.95 20.77 11.94
C GLU A 210 -5.37 19.95 10.70
N PHE A 211 -6.47 19.19 10.78
CA PHE A 211 -7.05 18.49 9.64
C PHE A 211 -8.35 19.17 9.19
N LYS A 212 -8.46 19.46 7.88
CA LYS A 212 -9.65 20.01 7.23
C LYS A 212 -10.20 18.99 6.24
N TYR A 213 -11.23 18.28 6.64
CA TYR A 213 -11.89 17.24 5.86
C TYR A 213 -12.95 17.80 4.91
N GLY A 214 -13.30 17.05 3.86
CA GLY A 214 -14.31 17.43 2.87
C GLY A 214 -13.88 18.60 1.97
N GLN A 215 -12.59 18.92 1.93
CA GLN A 215 -12.07 20.07 1.18
C GLN A 215 -11.19 19.60 0.01
N GLU A 216 -11.76 19.57 -1.18
CA GLU A 216 -11.02 19.31 -2.41
C GLU A 216 -10.36 20.59 -2.92
N ILE A 217 -9.03 20.60 -2.92
CA ILE A 217 -8.24 21.75 -3.39
C ILE A 217 -7.89 21.52 -4.86
N MET A 218 -8.38 22.42 -5.71
CA MET A 218 -8.08 22.44 -7.14
C MET A 218 -6.74 23.09 -7.41
N PHE A 219 -5.83 22.36 -8.04
CA PHE A 219 -4.46 22.83 -8.36
C PHE A 219 -4.45 23.67 -9.64
N ASN A 220 -5.05 24.85 -9.61
CA ASN A 220 -4.82 25.85 -10.64
C ASN A 220 -3.76 26.86 -10.15
N VAL A 221 -2.99 27.42 -11.07
CA VAL A 221 -1.87 28.36 -10.81
C VAL A 221 -2.28 29.61 -10.02
N GLN A 222 -3.59 29.86 -9.88
CA GLN A 222 -4.17 31.05 -9.23
C GLN A 222 -4.90 30.74 -7.93
N CYS A 223 -4.61 29.63 -7.27
CA CYS A 223 -5.25 29.32 -5.98
C CYS A 223 -4.78 30.32 -4.92
N SER A 224 -5.63 31.32 -4.63
CA SER A 224 -5.36 32.38 -3.62
C SER A 224 -5.06 31.82 -2.23
N MET A 225 -5.54 30.62 -1.93
CA MET A 225 -5.29 29.93 -0.65
C MET A 225 -3.79 29.65 -0.43
N PHE A 226 -2.98 29.55 -1.50
CA PHE A 226 -1.53 29.36 -1.36
C PHE A 226 -0.82 30.61 -0.82
N ASN A 227 -1.46 31.78 -0.87
CA ASN A 227 -0.90 33.03 -0.33
C ASN A 227 -0.99 33.12 1.21
N ASP A 228 -1.83 32.30 1.83
CA ASP A 228 -2.01 32.28 3.28
C ASP A 228 -1.00 31.37 4.00
N TYR A 229 -0.15 30.67 3.23
CA TYR A 229 0.86 29.73 3.73
C TYR A 229 2.25 30.09 3.22
N ASP A 230 3.25 29.92 4.06
CA ASP A 230 4.66 30.12 3.71
C ASP A 230 5.16 29.06 2.72
N ALA A 231 4.63 27.83 2.80
CA ALA A 231 4.86 26.76 1.84
C ALA A 231 3.63 25.86 1.70
N VAL A 232 3.55 25.14 0.55
CA VAL A 232 2.49 24.21 0.22
C VAL A 232 3.10 22.87 -0.25
N VAL A 233 2.62 21.78 0.33
CA VAL A 233 3.00 20.41 -0.08
C VAL A 233 1.81 19.73 -0.75
N ILE A 234 1.96 19.37 -2.02
CA ILE A 234 0.95 18.62 -2.79
C ILE A 234 1.25 17.12 -2.66
N ALA A 235 0.36 16.40 -1.96
CA ALA A 235 0.42 14.97 -1.69
C ALA A 235 -0.88 14.26 -2.12
N SER A 236 -1.48 14.71 -3.22
CA SER A 236 -2.81 14.28 -3.71
C SER A 236 -2.85 12.86 -4.27
N GLY A 237 -1.71 12.18 -4.37
CA GLY A 237 -1.63 10.83 -4.92
C GLY A 237 -1.84 10.75 -6.44
N THR A 238 -2.30 9.58 -6.90
CA THR A 238 -2.64 9.30 -8.31
C THR A 238 -4.13 8.96 -8.41
N PRO A 239 -5.02 9.96 -8.54
CA PRO A 239 -6.46 9.75 -8.46
C PRO A 239 -7.05 9.04 -9.70
N THR A 240 -6.37 9.10 -10.86
CA THR A 240 -6.89 8.59 -12.12
C THR A 240 -6.48 7.14 -12.35
N ALA A 241 -7.45 6.22 -12.32
CA ALA A 241 -7.24 4.84 -12.68
C ALA A 241 -7.02 4.68 -14.21
N ARG A 242 -6.24 3.68 -14.60
CA ARG A 242 -6.16 3.28 -16.02
C ARG A 242 -7.46 2.64 -16.42
N ASP A 243 -8.03 3.09 -17.54
CA ASP A 243 -9.27 2.56 -18.09
C ASP A 243 -9.00 1.65 -19.28
N LEU A 244 -9.96 0.78 -19.59
CA LEU A 244 -9.95 -0.15 -20.71
C LEU A 244 -10.97 0.29 -21.75
N LYS A 245 -10.48 0.80 -22.88
CA LYS A 245 -11.31 1.23 -24.00
C LYS A 245 -11.75 0.01 -24.83
N ALA A 246 -12.71 -0.75 -24.31
CA ALA A 246 -13.31 -1.88 -24.99
C ALA A 246 -14.82 -1.68 -25.13
N PRO A 247 -15.47 -2.19 -26.20
CA PRO A 247 -16.93 -2.14 -26.34
C PRO A 247 -17.63 -2.69 -25.09
N GLY A 248 -18.74 -2.06 -24.69
CA GLY A 248 -19.52 -2.47 -23.52
C GLY A 248 -18.95 -2.00 -22.16
N ARG A 249 -17.92 -1.12 -22.17
CA ARG A 249 -17.31 -0.59 -20.94
C ARG A 249 -18.33 0.11 -20.02
N GLU A 250 -19.37 0.66 -20.59
CA GLU A 250 -20.46 1.40 -19.92
C GLU A 250 -21.51 0.49 -19.26
N LEU A 251 -21.44 -0.83 -19.44
CA LEU A 251 -22.42 -1.76 -18.87
C LEU A 251 -22.39 -1.72 -17.33
N LYS A 252 -23.58 -1.77 -16.72
CA LYS A 252 -23.71 -1.93 -15.27
C LYS A 252 -23.05 -3.23 -14.82
N GLY A 253 -22.11 -3.13 -13.88
CA GLY A 253 -21.31 -4.25 -13.40
C GLY A 253 -19.85 -4.17 -13.83
N VAL A 254 -19.44 -3.18 -14.64
CA VAL A 254 -18.03 -2.89 -14.94
C VAL A 254 -17.59 -1.67 -14.14
N HIS A 255 -16.72 -1.88 -13.17
CA HIS A 255 -16.29 -0.85 -12.21
C HIS A 255 -14.77 -0.77 -12.11
N PHE A 256 -14.24 0.37 -11.69
CA PHE A 256 -12.88 0.43 -11.24
C PHE A 256 -12.74 -0.29 -9.87
N ALA A 257 -11.62 -0.95 -9.66
CA ALA A 257 -11.33 -1.67 -8.42
C ALA A 257 -11.49 -0.79 -7.17
N LEU A 258 -10.99 0.47 -7.22
CA LEU A 258 -11.11 1.39 -6.10
C LEU A 258 -12.55 1.81 -5.78
N GLU A 259 -13.48 1.76 -6.72
CA GLU A 259 -14.89 2.04 -6.43
C GLU A 259 -15.46 0.99 -5.47
N LEU A 260 -15.21 -0.30 -5.73
CA LEU A 260 -15.60 -1.39 -4.83
C LEU A 260 -14.91 -1.26 -3.47
N LEU A 261 -13.56 -1.11 -3.47
CA LEU A 261 -12.77 -1.10 -2.24
C LEU A 261 -13.11 0.08 -1.35
N SER A 262 -13.20 1.27 -1.94
CA SER A 262 -13.57 2.50 -1.22
C SER A 262 -14.99 2.44 -0.67
N GLN A 263 -15.95 1.95 -1.46
CA GLN A 263 -17.32 1.80 -1.02
C GLN A 263 -17.42 0.77 0.12
N GLN A 264 -16.72 -0.38 0.01
CA GLN A 264 -16.74 -1.39 1.07
C GLN A 264 -16.15 -0.86 2.38
N ASN A 265 -15.04 -0.12 2.33
CA ASN A 265 -14.44 0.47 3.52
C ASN A 265 -15.37 1.52 4.16
N ARG A 266 -16.06 2.34 3.36
CA ARG A 266 -17.08 3.30 3.84
C ARG A 266 -18.26 2.60 4.49
N VAL A 267 -18.72 1.48 3.93
CA VAL A 267 -19.78 0.67 4.56
C VAL A 267 -19.35 0.13 5.92
N LEU A 268 -18.11 -0.32 6.05
CA LEU A 268 -17.56 -0.74 7.35
C LEU A 268 -17.43 0.42 8.35
N ALA A 269 -17.28 1.64 7.86
CA ALA A 269 -17.31 2.87 8.66
C ALA A 269 -18.74 3.36 8.97
N GLY A 270 -19.79 2.62 8.58
CA GLY A 270 -21.19 2.96 8.86
C GLY A 270 -21.87 3.85 7.83
N ILE A 271 -21.24 4.12 6.69
CA ILE A 271 -21.85 4.91 5.61
C ILE A 271 -22.80 4.02 4.81
N GLU A 272 -24.04 4.44 4.71
CA GLU A 272 -25.07 3.73 3.94
C GLU A 272 -25.05 4.17 2.47
N PHE A 273 -25.29 3.22 1.57
CA PHE A 273 -25.47 3.45 0.14
C PHE A 273 -26.82 2.91 -0.31
N ALA A 274 -27.45 3.56 -1.24
CA ALA A 274 -28.66 3.06 -1.86
C ALA A 274 -28.41 1.69 -2.53
N LYS A 275 -29.42 0.82 -2.56
CA LYS A 275 -29.26 -0.56 -3.03
C LYS A 275 -28.78 -0.66 -4.48
N ASP A 276 -29.16 0.27 -5.32
CA ASP A 276 -28.78 0.35 -6.74
C ASP A 276 -27.40 1.00 -6.96
N GLU A 277 -26.88 1.73 -5.98
CA GLU A 277 -25.52 2.28 -5.96
C GLU A 277 -24.50 1.32 -5.38
N ARG A 278 -24.96 0.30 -4.62
CA ARG A 278 -24.11 -0.64 -3.93
C ARG A 278 -23.43 -1.60 -4.90
N ILE A 279 -22.10 -1.52 -5.00
CA ILE A 279 -21.29 -2.50 -5.72
C ILE A 279 -21.20 -3.75 -4.85
N SER A 280 -21.77 -4.86 -5.31
CA SER A 280 -21.83 -6.11 -4.54
C SER A 280 -21.49 -7.30 -5.41
N ALA A 281 -20.58 -8.14 -4.88
CA ALA A 281 -20.20 -9.42 -5.47
C ALA A 281 -21.13 -10.58 -5.04
N LYS A 282 -22.07 -10.33 -4.12
CA LYS A 282 -22.93 -11.39 -3.55
C LYS A 282 -23.63 -12.21 -4.61
N GLY A 283 -23.35 -13.52 -4.63
CA GLY A 283 -23.95 -14.50 -5.54
C GLY A 283 -23.55 -14.36 -7.01
N LYS A 284 -22.54 -13.55 -7.33
CA LYS A 284 -22.09 -13.26 -8.71
C LYS A 284 -20.82 -14.01 -9.07
N ASP A 285 -20.66 -14.28 -10.35
CA ASP A 285 -19.37 -14.61 -10.96
C ASP A 285 -18.60 -13.30 -11.17
N VAL A 286 -17.41 -13.18 -10.55
CA VAL A 286 -16.60 -11.95 -10.54
C VAL A 286 -15.37 -12.13 -11.42
N LEU A 287 -15.08 -11.14 -12.27
CA LEU A 287 -13.85 -11.06 -13.04
C LEU A 287 -13.03 -9.87 -12.54
N VAL A 288 -11.75 -10.11 -12.23
CA VAL A 288 -10.76 -9.07 -11.89
C VAL A 288 -9.76 -8.96 -13.03
N ILE A 289 -9.61 -7.78 -13.61
CA ILE A 289 -8.63 -7.49 -14.66
C ILE A 289 -7.45 -6.76 -14.07
N GLY A 290 -6.29 -7.43 -14.02
CA GLY A 290 -5.04 -6.96 -13.44
C GLY A 290 -4.51 -7.86 -12.32
N GLY A 291 -3.20 -8.15 -12.36
CA GLY A 291 -2.52 -9.13 -11.49
C GLY A 291 -1.86 -8.54 -10.24
N GLY A 292 -2.00 -7.23 -9.97
CA GLY A 292 -1.35 -6.53 -8.87
C GLY A 292 -2.08 -6.64 -7.53
N ASP A 293 -1.55 -5.94 -6.51
CA ASP A 293 -2.08 -5.96 -5.14
C ASP A 293 -3.54 -5.47 -5.07
N THR A 294 -3.91 -4.45 -5.86
CA THR A 294 -5.30 -3.97 -5.94
C THR A 294 -6.25 -5.05 -6.45
N GLY A 295 -5.82 -5.87 -7.43
CA GLY A 295 -6.60 -7.02 -7.90
C GLY A 295 -6.79 -8.06 -6.80
N SER A 296 -5.72 -8.37 -6.05
CA SER A 296 -5.78 -9.24 -4.88
C SER A 296 -6.76 -8.74 -3.82
N ASP A 297 -6.78 -7.43 -3.56
CA ASP A 297 -7.70 -6.80 -2.62
C ASP A 297 -9.17 -6.94 -3.04
N CYS A 298 -9.43 -6.85 -4.35
CA CYS A 298 -10.75 -7.11 -4.91
C CYS A 298 -11.18 -8.57 -4.73
N ILE A 299 -10.27 -9.54 -4.90
CA ILE A 299 -10.55 -10.97 -4.71
C ILE A 299 -11.02 -11.22 -3.27
N GLY A 300 -10.21 -10.82 -2.28
CA GLY A 300 -10.56 -11.01 -0.87
C GLY A 300 -11.84 -10.29 -0.46
N THR A 301 -12.09 -9.09 -1.02
CA THR A 301 -13.34 -8.36 -0.78
C THR A 301 -14.54 -9.07 -1.40
N ALA A 302 -14.42 -9.62 -2.61
CA ALA A 302 -15.48 -10.36 -3.28
C ALA A 302 -15.88 -11.64 -2.51
N HIS A 303 -14.91 -12.38 -1.97
CA HIS A 303 -15.17 -13.55 -1.12
C HIS A 303 -15.97 -13.15 0.12
N ARG A 304 -15.57 -12.11 0.84
CA ARG A 304 -16.27 -11.60 2.03
C ARG A 304 -17.67 -11.07 1.74
N GLN A 305 -17.89 -10.59 0.52
CA GLN A 305 -19.24 -10.23 0.07
C GLN A 305 -20.08 -11.45 -0.37
N GLY A 306 -19.52 -12.67 -0.40
CA GLY A 306 -20.22 -13.91 -0.75
C GLY A 306 -20.39 -14.08 -2.27
N CYS A 307 -19.34 -13.85 -3.06
CA CYS A 307 -19.34 -14.14 -4.49
C CYS A 307 -19.51 -15.65 -4.75
N LYS A 308 -19.95 -15.98 -5.97
CA LYS A 308 -20.08 -17.38 -6.41
C LYS A 308 -18.74 -17.93 -6.89
N SER A 309 -18.00 -17.13 -7.65
CA SER A 309 -16.67 -17.45 -8.15
C SER A 309 -15.86 -16.17 -8.39
N VAL A 310 -14.52 -16.28 -8.36
CA VAL A 310 -13.62 -15.19 -8.78
C VAL A 310 -12.62 -15.72 -9.79
N THR A 311 -12.51 -15.02 -10.90
CA THR A 311 -11.44 -15.21 -11.90
C THR A 311 -10.62 -13.94 -11.98
N GLN A 312 -9.31 -14.07 -11.99
CA GLN A 312 -8.36 -12.96 -12.23
C GLN A 312 -7.66 -13.21 -13.56
N ILE A 313 -7.60 -12.18 -14.40
CA ILE A 313 -6.84 -12.22 -15.66
C ILE A 313 -5.79 -11.13 -15.68
N GLU A 314 -4.65 -11.45 -16.28
CA GLU A 314 -3.53 -10.55 -16.46
C GLU A 314 -3.06 -10.60 -17.91
N ILE A 315 -2.82 -9.44 -18.53
CA ILE A 315 -2.33 -9.33 -19.90
C ILE A 315 -0.86 -9.74 -20.02
N MET A 316 -0.09 -9.57 -18.94
CA MET A 316 1.32 -9.91 -18.90
C MET A 316 1.53 -11.43 -18.75
N PRO A 317 2.71 -11.96 -19.15
CA PRO A 317 3.06 -13.34 -18.92
C PRO A 317 3.06 -13.71 -17.43
N ARG A 318 2.83 -15.00 -17.15
CA ARG A 318 2.93 -15.51 -15.78
C ARG A 318 4.34 -15.28 -15.26
N PRO A 319 4.50 -14.62 -14.11
CA PRO A 319 5.81 -14.46 -13.48
C PRO A 319 6.45 -15.82 -13.13
N VAL A 320 7.76 -15.87 -13.08
CA VAL A 320 8.49 -17.07 -12.64
C VAL A 320 8.12 -17.43 -11.20
N GLU A 321 8.09 -18.73 -10.92
CA GLU A 321 7.88 -19.23 -9.55
C GLU A 321 9.21 -19.31 -8.80
N GLY A 322 9.12 -19.23 -7.49
CA GLY A 322 10.29 -19.33 -6.61
C GLY A 322 10.79 -17.97 -6.09
N PRO A 323 11.87 -18.00 -5.31
CA PRO A 323 12.39 -16.81 -4.64
C PRO A 323 13.26 -15.93 -5.54
N ASP A 324 13.82 -16.49 -6.61
CA ASP A 324 14.81 -15.83 -7.46
C ASP A 324 14.24 -15.37 -8.81
N ASP A 325 14.65 -14.21 -9.24
CA ASP A 325 14.38 -13.65 -10.57
C ASP A 325 15.71 -13.47 -11.32
N PRO A 326 15.99 -14.31 -12.35
CA PRO A 326 17.24 -14.18 -13.11
C PRO A 326 17.42 -12.85 -13.83
N GLN A 327 16.31 -12.16 -14.17
CA GLN A 327 16.33 -10.87 -14.84
C GLN A 327 16.49 -9.68 -13.86
N ASN A 328 16.22 -9.94 -12.58
CA ASN A 328 16.33 -8.93 -11.52
C ASN A 328 16.92 -9.58 -10.24
N PRO A 329 18.21 -9.97 -10.30
CA PRO A 329 18.84 -10.79 -9.26
C PRO A 329 18.96 -10.04 -7.94
N TRP A 330 19.07 -10.81 -6.85
CA TRP A 330 19.37 -10.28 -5.52
C TRP A 330 20.56 -9.27 -5.58
N PRO A 331 20.55 -8.16 -4.87
CA PRO A 331 19.61 -7.77 -3.80
C PRO A 331 18.37 -7.00 -4.27
N ASN A 332 18.11 -6.93 -5.55
CA ASN A 332 16.96 -6.23 -6.10
C ASN A 332 15.64 -6.96 -5.76
N TRP A 333 14.54 -6.23 -5.88
CA TRP A 333 13.20 -6.79 -5.69
C TRP A 333 12.86 -7.77 -6.82
N PRO A 334 12.64 -9.07 -6.53
CA PRO A 334 12.35 -10.06 -7.57
C PRO A 334 10.94 -9.90 -8.14
N ARG A 335 10.79 -10.11 -9.44
CA ARG A 335 9.51 -10.11 -10.16
C ARG A 335 8.93 -11.52 -10.25
N THR A 336 8.78 -12.18 -9.13
CA THR A 336 8.27 -13.55 -9.03
C THR A 336 6.77 -13.58 -8.80
N LEU A 337 6.15 -14.75 -9.02
CA LEU A 337 4.73 -14.95 -8.77
C LEU A 337 4.42 -14.75 -7.29
N LYS A 338 3.55 -13.78 -7.02
CA LYS A 338 3.05 -13.52 -5.66
C LYS A 338 1.72 -14.23 -5.46
N THR A 339 1.59 -14.94 -4.36
CA THR A 339 0.32 -15.45 -3.85
C THR A 339 0.07 -14.79 -2.51
N THR A 340 -1.07 -14.12 -2.38
CA THR A 340 -1.47 -13.41 -1.16
C THR A 340 -2.53 -14.21 -0.43
N SER A 341 -2.84 -13.85 0.83
CA SER A 341 -3.94 -14.43 1.60
C SER A 341 -5.27 -14.45 0.83
N SER A 342 -5.54 -13.40 0.03
CA SER A 342 -6.76 -13.33 -0.80
C SER A 342 -6.77 -14.35 -1.95
N HIS A 343 -5.64 -14.65 -2.54
CA HIS A 343 -5.55 -15.71 -3.56
C HIS A 343 -5.76 -17.10 -2.97
N GLU A 344 -5.28 -17.34 -1.74
CA GLU A 344 -5.47 -18.60 -1.02
C GLU A 344 -6.95 -18.85 -0.67
N GLU A 345 -7.75 -17.80 -0.54
CA GLU A 345 -9.21 -17.87 -0.30
C GLU A 345 -9.99 -18.43 -1.49
N GLY A 346 -9.34 -18.58 -2.65
CA GLY A 346 -9.88 -19.20 -3.86
C GLY A 346 -9.98 -18.22 -5.02
N CYS A 347 -9.23 -18.49 -6.10
CA CYS A 347 -9.27 -17.70 -7.32
C CYS A 347 -8.69 -18.47 -8.50
N THR A 348 -9.38 -18.46 -9.64
CA THR A 348 -8.80 -18.91 -10.90
C THR A 348 -7.96 -17.78 -11.48
N ARG A 349 -6.64 -18.00 -11.62
CA ARG A 349 -5.71 -17.00 -12.15
C ARG A 349 -5.25 -17.37 -13.55
N ARG A 350 -5.29 -16.40 -14.48
CA ARG A 350 -4.89 -16.62 -15.88
C ARG A 350 -4.03 -15.45 -16.35
N TRP A 351 -3.01 -15.75 -17.13
CA TRP A 351 -2.03 -14.80 -17.69
C TRP A 351 -2.06 -14.85 -19.20
N ASN A 352 -1.47 -13.85 -19.86
CA ASN A 352 -1.51 -13.68 -21.30
C ASN A 352 -2.95 -13.60 -21.85
N ILE A 353 -3.84 -12.91 -21.13
CA ILE A 353 -5.23 -12.78 -21.50
C ILE A 353 -5.55 -11.31 -21.80
N ASN A 354 -5.88 -11.02 -23.06
CA ASN A 354 -6.35 -9.72 -23.50
C ASN A 354 -7.88 -9.64 -23.46
N THR A 355 -8.43 -8.53 -23.01
CA THR A 355 -9.87 -8.26 -23.01
C THR A 355 -10.26 -7.61 -24.32
N LEU A 356 -11.25 -8.19 -25.01
CA LEU A 356 -11.74 -7.68 -26.29
C LEU A 356 -13.04 -6.87 -26.16
N GLU A 357 -14.00 -7.35 -25.35
CA GLU A 357 -15.35 -6.80 -25.29
C GLU A 357 -16.05 -7.19 -23.98
N PHE A 358 -16.84 -6.29 -23.42
CA PHE A 358 -17.77 -6.56 -22.33
C PHE A 358 -19.14 -6.89 -22.93
N LEU A 359 -19.67 -8.08 -22.64
CA LEU A 359 -20.93 -8.56 -23.16
C LEU A 359 -22.05 -8.28 -22.16
N GLY A 360 -23.18 -7.79 -22.66
CA GLY A 360 -24.29 -7.44 -21.80
C GLY A 360 -25.67 -7.82 -22.36
N LYS A 361 -26.62 -7.88 -21.43
CA LYS A 361 -28.05 -7.99 -21.73
C LYS A 361 -28.80 -6.99 -20.87
N ASP A 362 -29.72 -6.26 -21.47
CA ASP A 362 -30.55 -5.24 -20.81
C ASP A 362 -29.70 -4.20 -20.02
N GLY A 363 -28.53 -3.79 -20.59
CA GLY A 363 -27.62 -2.84 -20.00
C GLY A 363 -26.78 -3.37 -18.83
N LYS A 364 -26.81 -4.68 -18.53
CA LYS A 364 -26.06 -5.33 -17.44
C LYS A 364 -25.04 -6.30 -18.00
N LEU A 365 -23.86 -6.35 -17.37
CA LEU A 365 -22.79 -7.28 -17.69
C LEU A 365 -23.25 -8.74 -17.52
N THR A 366 -22.93 -9.59 -18.48
CA THR A 366 -23.17 -11.04 -18.44
C THR A 366 -21.92 -11.87 -18.69
N GLY A 367 -20.88 -11.26 -19.27
CA GLY A 367 -19.61 -11.91 -19.54
C GLY A 367 -18.63 -10.98 -20.21
N VAL A 368 -17.40 -11.44 -20.34
CA VAL A 368 -16.31 -10.70 -20.99
C VAL A 368 -15.67 -11.60 -22.03
N LYS A 369 -15.60 -11.11 -23.27
CA LYS A 369 -14.92 -11.77 -24.36
C LYS A 369 -13.42 -11.48 -24.26
N VAL A 370 -12.64 -12.53 -24.22
CA VAL A 370 -11.20 -12.46 -24.05
C VAL A 370 -10.45 -13.25 -25.10
N GLN A 371 -9.18 -12.94 -25.29
CA GLN A 371 -8.29 -13.59 -26.25
C GLN A 371 -6.99 -13.98 -25.55
N GLU A 372 -6.58 -15.23 -25.65
CA GLU A 372 -5.22 -15.63 -25.29
C GLU A 372 -4.22 -14.99 -26.25
N ILE A 373 -3.07 -14.55 -25.72
CA ILE A 373 -2.03 -13.86 -26.48
C ILE A 373 -0.65 -14.42 -26.15
N ASP A 374 0.29 -14.19 -27.07
CA ASP A 374 1.71 -14.35 -26.84
C ASP A 374 2.43 -13.00 -27.03
N TRP A 375 3.48 -12.77 -26.25
CA TRP A 375 4.36 -11.62 -26.41
C TRP A 375 5.59 -12.01 -27.21
N LYS A 376 5.80 -11.35 -28.36
CA LYS A 376 6.97 -11.58 -29.22
C LYS A 376 7.89 -10.38 -29.24
N PRO A 377 9.21 -10.58 -29.37
CA PRO A 377 10.13 -9.47 -29.60
C PRO A 377 9.68 -8.65 -30.81
N ASN A 378 9.73 -7.32 -30.71
CA ASN A 378 9.45 -6.45 -31.82
C ASN A 378 10.67 -6.44 -32.78
N PRO A 379 10.55 -6.83 -34.06
CA PRO A 379 11.65 -6.81 -35.01
C PRO A 379 12.29 -5.42 -35.19
N GLU A 380 11.50 -4.34 -34.99
CA GLU A 380 11.96 -2.96 -35.09
C GLU A 380 12.56 -2.44 -33.77
N GLY A 381 12.67 -3.31 -32.75
CA GLY A 381 13.12 -2.92 -31.42
C GLY A 381 12.01 -2.27 -30.58
N GLY A 382 12.30 -1.99 -29.30
CA GLY A 382 11.36 -1.37 -28.38
C GLY A 382 10.47 -2.38 -27.63
N ARG A 383 9.19 -2.06 -27.43
CA ARG A 383 8.27 -2.91 -26.65
C ARG A 383 7.89 -4.17 -27.41
N PRO A 384 7.78 -5.33 -26.75
CA PRO A 384 7.25 -6.54 -27.35
C PRO A 384 5.88 -6.30 -27.98
N ILE A 385 5.59 -7.01 -29.06
CA ILE A 385 4.28 -6.99 -29.74
C ILE A 385 3.39 -8.12 -29.23
N MET A 386 2.12 -7.82 -29.10
CA MET A 386 1.09 -8.77 -28.71
C MET A 386 0.59 -9.52 -29.95
N VAL A 387 0.55 -10.84 -29.88
CA VAL A 387 0.10 -11.73 -30.95
C VAL A 387 -1.02 -12.60 -30.42
N GLU A 388 -2.14 -12.63 -31.12
CA GLU A 388 -3.30 -13.47 -30.76
C GLU A 388 -2.95 -14.95 -30.87
N LYS A 389 -3.49 -15.75 -29.95
CA LYS A 389 -3.33 -17.19 -29.89
C LYS A 389 -4.68 -17.89 -29.67
N GLY A 390 -4.97 -18.85 -30.52
CA GLY A 390 -6.23 -19.58 -30.43
C GLY A 390 -7.44 -18.78 -30.90
N LYS A 391 -8.62 -19.09 -30.34
CA LYS A 391 -9.88 -18.40 -30.62
C LYS A 391 -10.33 -17.62 -29.40
N PRO A 392 -11.04 -16.50 -29.58
CA PRO A 392 -11.67 -15.80 -28.47
C PRO A 392 -12.62 -16.71 -27.69
N GLU A 393 -12.68 -16.50 -26.38
CA GLU A 393 -13.61 -17.19 -25.48
C GLU A 393 -14.35 -16.18 -24.61
N ILE A 394 -15.41 -16.64 -23.96
CA ILE A 394 -16.21 -15.81 -23.05
C ILE A 394 -16.02 -16.29 -21.62
N ILE A 395 -15.56 -15.40 -20.75
CA ILE A 395 -15.57 -15.60 -19.32
C ILE A 395 -16.88 -15.03 -18.79
N LYS A 396 -17.70 -15.87 -18.14
CA LYS A 396 -18.94 -15.44 -17.50
C LYS A 396 -18.60 -14.53 -16.33
N ALA A 397 -19.24 -13.35 -16.29
CA ALA A 397 -19.06 -12.38 -15.22
C ALA A 397 -20.29 -11.45 -15.13
N GLU A 398 -20.78 -11.23 -13.92
CA GLU A 398 -21.84 -10.28 -13.59
C GLU A 398 -21.29 -9.06 -12.85
N LEU A 399 -20.00 -9.13 -12.46
CA LEU A 399 -19.22 -8.03 -11.91
C LEU A 399 -17.80 -8.12 -12.48
N CYS A 400 -17.32 -7.04 -13.07
CA CYS A 400 -15.94 -6.92 -13.55
C CYS A 400 -15.25 -5.74 -12.86
N LEU A 401 -14.05 -5.97 -12.33
CA LEU A 401 -13.28 -5.01 -11.56
C LEU A 401 -11.96 -4.71 -12.27
N LEU A 402 -11.78 -3.46 -12.69
CA LEU A 402 -10.60 -3.00 -13.41
C LEU A 402 -9.52 -2.57 -12.39
N ALA A 403 -8.48 -3.40 -12.26
CA ALA A 403 -7.37 -3.24 -11.32
C ALA A 403 -6.02 -3.07 -12.04
N MET A 404 -5.99 -2.24 -13.11
CA MET A 404 -4.88 -2.11 -14.05
C MET A 404 -3.87 -1.01 -13.67
N GLY A 405 -3.92 -0.50 -12.41
CA GLY A 405 -3.06 0.57 -11.93
C GLY A 405 -3.56 1.97 -12.27
N PHE A 406 -2.70 2.97 -12.11
CA PHE A 406 -3.05 4.39 -12.15
C PHE A 406 -2.19 5.15 -13.13
N LEU A 407 -2.67 6.31 -13.54
CA LEU A 407 -1.92 7.27 -14.36
C LEU A 407 -1.22 8.27 -13.44
N LYS A 408 0.06 8.53 -13.70
CA LYS A 408 0.77 9.61 -13.01
C LYS A 408 0.11 10.94 -13.35
N PRO A 409 -0.25 11.79 -12.37
CA PRO A 409 -0.77 13.12 -12.66
C PRO A 409 0.28 14.01 -13.30
N GLU A 410 -0.17 14.89 -14.17
CA GLU A 410 0.63 15.98 -14.70
C GLU A 410 0.42 17.23 -13.82
N HIS A 411 1.49 17.95 -13.56
CA HIS A 411 1.45 19.16 -12.75
C HIS A 411 1.91 20.36 -13.59
N PRO A 412 1.24 21.51 -13.47
CA PRO A 412 1.74 22.76 -14.03
C PRO A 412 3.01 23.21 -13.31
N SER A 413 3.68 24.22 -13.84
CA SER A 413 4.73 24.90 -13.08
C SER A 413 4.13 25.69 -11.95
N TYR A 414 4.58 25.44 -10.73
CA TYR A 414 4.16 26.12 -9.51
C TYR A 414 5.17 27.21 -9.09
N SER A 415 4.76 28.06 -8.14
CA SER A 415 5.66 28.98 -7.44
C SER A 415 6.70 28.22 -6.60
N ASN A 416 7.80 28.90 -6.26
CA ASN A 416 8.94 28.28 -5.57
C ASN A 416 8.62 27.71 -4.17
N ASN A 417 7.53 28.15 -3.57
CA ASN A 417 7.07 27.66 -2.26
C ASN A 417 6.12 26.45 -2.34
N VAL A 418 5.90 25.88 -3.53
CA VAL A 418 5.03 24.70 -3.73
C VAL A 418 5.87 23.49 -4.07
N PHE A 419 5.67 22.41 -3.31
CA PHE A 419 6.40 21.15 -3.40
C PHE A 419 5.43 20.00 -3.68
N VAL A 420 5.83 19.04 -4.49
CA VAL A 420 5.00 17.86 -4.82
C VAL A 420 5.68 16.60 -4.29
N CYS A 421 4.95 15.72 -3.62
CA CYS A 421 5.49 14.49 -3.07
C CYS A 421 4.60 13.25 -3.29
N GLY A 422 5.15 12.10 -2.93
CA GLY A 422 4.46 10.82 -3.01
C GLY A 422 4.12 10.42 -4.44
N ASP A 423 2.99 9.72 -4.59
CA ASP A 423 2.54 9.25 -5.90
C ASP A 423 2.14 10.40 -6.83
N ALA A 424 1.80 11.57 -6.29
CA ALA A 424 1.58 12.76 -7.11
C ALA A 424 2.83 13.13 -7.90
N ALA A 425 4.01 13.09 -7.28
CA ALA A 425 5.28 13.39 -7.94
C ALA A 425 5.81 12.23 -8.80
N ASN A 426 5.69 10.99 -8.30
CA ASN A 426 6.43 9.84 -8.81
C ASN A 426 5.57 8.83 -9.59
N GLY A 427 4.24 8.96 -9.56
CA GLY A 427 3.30 7.92 -9.98
C GLY A 427 3.06 6.88 -8.89
N ALA A 428 2.08 5.99 -9.12
CA ALA A 428 1.68 4.98 -8.14
C ALA A 428 2.86 4.11 -7.67
N SER A 429 3.02 3.99 -6.36
CA SER A 429 4.18 3.36 -5.75
C SER A 429 3.80 2.60 -4.45
N LEU A 430 4.80 2.13 -3.73
CA LEU A 430 4.65 1.45 -2.45
C LEU A 430 4.43 2.47 -1.32
N VAL A 431 3.68 2.08 -0.27
CA VAL A 431 3.46 2.91 0.93
C VAL A 431 4.77 3.47 1.49
N VAL A 432 5.80 2.63 1.60
CA VAL A 432 7.12 3.02 2.13
C VAL A 432 7.81 4.07 1.26
N ARG A 433 7.63 4.05 -0.06
CA ARG A 433 8.14 5.08 -0.99
C ARG A 433 7.37 6.39 -0.86
N ALA A 434 6.06 6.30 -0.67
CA ALA A 434 5.22 7.46 -0.42
C ALA A 434 5.63 8.17 0.88
N LEU A 435 5.84 7.41 1.96
CA LEU A 435 6.35 7.94 3.23
C LEU A 435 7.73 8.60 3.08
N ALA A 436 8.67 7.93 2.43
CA ALA A 436 10.02 8.47 2.18
C ALA A 436 9.97 9.79 1.39
N SER A 437 9.17 9.84 0.33
CA SER A 437 8.97 11.06 -0.47
C SER A 437 8.37 12.20 0.34
N GLY A 438 7.42 11.92 1.24
CA GLY A 438 6.87 12.91 2.16
C GLY A 438 7.94 13.50 3.08
N ARG A 439 8.76 12.65 3.71
CA ARG A 439 9.87 13.06 4.59
C ARG A 439 10.94 13.88 3.85
N GLU A 440 11.36 13.42 2.67
CA GLU A 440 12.31 14.16 1.84
C GLU A 440 11.76 15.54 1.46
N THR A 441 10.46 15.63 1.19
CA THR A 441 9.82 16.91 0.86
C THR A 441 9.72 17.81 2.08
N ALA A 442 9.43 17.29 3.27
CA ALA A 442 9.49 18.06 4.50
C ALA A 442 10.88 18.69 4.72
N ALA A 443 11.96 17.94 4.48
CA ALA A 443 13.32 18.46 4.55
C ALA A 443 13.59 19.58 3.53
N LYS A 444 13.07 19.47 2.29
CA LYS A 444 13.17 20.51 1.26
C LYS A 444 12.41 21.78 1.65
N VAL A 445 11.18 21.63 2.19
CA VAL A 445 10.39 22.75 2.70
C VAL A 445 11.12 23.45 3.85
N HIS A 446 11.69 22.65 4.79
CA HIS A 446 12.45 23.21 5.89
C HIS A 446 13.67 24.00 5.42
N ALA A 447 14.45 23.48 4.46
CA ALA A 447 15.58 24.17 3.87
C ALA A 447 15.15 25.50 3.19
N PHE A 448 14.05 25.47 2.43
CA PHE A 448 13.50 26.65 1.77
C PHE A 448 13.06 27.73 2.78
N LEU A 449 12.35 27.32 3.83
CA LEU A 449 11.82 28.26 4.81
C LEU A 449 12.89 28.76 5.81
N SER A 450 14.02 28.09 5.93
CA SER A 450 15.13 28.48 6.83
C SER A 450 16.18 29.36 6.14
N ALA A 451 16.12 29.49 4.80
CA ALA A 451 16.98 30.39 4.02
C ALA A 451 16.46 31.83 4.08
#